data_d392921570c124ab264c942e38598006
#
_entry.id   d392921570c124ab264c942e38598006
#
_cell.length_a   1.000
_cell.length_b   1.000
_cell.length_c   1.000
_cell.angle_alpha   90.00
_cell.angle_beta   90.00
_cell.angle_gamma   90.00
#
_symmetry.space_group_name_H-M   'P 1'
#
loop_
_entity.id
_entity.type
_entity.pdbx_description
1 polymer ?
#
loop_
_entity_poly.entity_id
_entity_poly.type
_entity_poly.pdbx_seq_one_letter_code
_entity_poly.pdbx_strand_id
1 'polypeptide(L)'
;MADPRFIHLRTHTEYSLLEGAIPVKKISGFAEKAGMPAVAVTDTNNLFCALEFSEYAFKAGLQPIIGCQVDLHMEGGDPRGRPEPPAPLVLLAQSETGYENLMKLNSCLYVDKGDQLPQVTVEELREYSEGLICLSGGPDGPVGRLLRAGQRPAAEALMTQLAAIYPDRLYVELQRHPVDGGLPEAEALSEQGHVEMAYAMELPLVATNDVYFPKSEIYEAHDALICISEGAYVDQNEPRRRLTPQHYFKSQEEMVTLFADLPEAISNTVEIAKRCAFKVYKRDPILPKFADDEVVELRRQANEGLQDRLKVIPHACSVEDYQKRLDFELDIIEGMGFPGYFLIVADFIKWGKDQGIPVGPGRGSGAGSLVAYALTVTDLDPLRYSLLFERFLNPERVSMPDFDIDFCMDRREEVIRYVQEKYGRHIPNLLRTLISFDKINQLLRDLPSFC
;
A
#
# COMPACT_ATOMS: atom_id res chain seq x y z
N MET A 1 26.94 1.07 22.08
CA MET A 1 26.97 1.25 20.62
C MET A 1 27.54 2.63 20.36
N ALA A 2 28.35 2.81 19.32
CA ALA A 2 28.78 4.15 18.91
C ALA A 2 27.55 4.94 18.48
N ASP A 3 27.57 6.28 18.63
CA ASP A 3 26.48 7.13 18.15
C ASP A 3 26.29 6.96 16.64
N PRO A 4 25.05 6.84 16.15
CA PRO A 4 24.79 6.71 14.72
C PRO A 4 25.23 7.97 13.98
N ARG A 5 25.90 7.78 12.85
CA ARG A 5 26.41 8.87 12.02
C ARG A 5 25.54 9.10 10.79
N PHE A 6 24.85 8.06 10.33
CA PHE A 6 23.99 8.09 9.14
C PHE A 6 22.84 7.09 9.28
N ILE A 7 21.67 7.43 8.73
CA ILE A 7 20.48 6.59 8.65
C ILE A 7 19.95 6.61 7.21
N HIS A 8 19.67 5.44 6.62
CA HIS A 8 18.98 5.37 5.34
C HIS A 8 17.54 5.86 5.48
N LEU A 9 17.22 6.95 4.77
CA LEU A 9 15.88 7.58 4.74
C LEU A 9 15.12 7.32 3.44
N ARG A 10 15.75 6.70 2.45
CA ARG A 10 15.14 6.36 1.17
C ARG A 10 15.57 4.95 0.78
N THR A 11 14.63 4.01 0.85
CA THR A 11 14.86 2.59 0.59
C THR A 11 13.64 1.97 -0.04
N HIS A 12 13.81 1.35 -1.20
CA HIS A 12 12.78 0.64 -1.94
C HIS A 12 12.85 -0.85 -1.63
N THR A 13 11.70 -1.41 -1.25
CA THR A 13 11.55 -2.85 -0.98
C THR A 13 11.02 -3.58 -2.21
N GLU A 14 10.82 -4.88 -2.11
CA GLU A 14 10.12 -5.68 -3.11
C GLU A 14 8.67 -5.20 -3.39
N TYR A 15 8.12 -4.32 -2.53
CA TYR A 15 6.82 -3.70 -2.73
C TYR A 15 6.86 -2.44 -3.62
N SER A 16 8.05 -1.89 -3.94
CA SER A 16 8.25 -1.05 -5.13
C SER A 16 8.26 -2.01 -6.34
N LEU A 17 7.06 -2.39 -6.80
CA LEU A 17 6.85 -3.50 -7.73
C LEU A 17 7.67 -3.33 -9.00
N LEU A 18 8.48 -4.36 -9.34
CA LEU A 18 9.41 -4.37 -10.47
C LEU A 18 10.50 -3.29 -10.44
N GLU A 19 10.71 -2.64 -9.29
CA GLU A 19 11.76 -1.64 -9.09
C GLU A 19 12.69 -2.03 -7.94
N GLY A 20 12.14 -2.31 -6.75
CA GLY A 20 12.91 -2.69 -5.58
C GLY A 20 13.22 -4.19 -5.53
N ALA A 21 14.44 -4.54 -5.09
CA ALA A 21 14.88 -5.93 -4.96
C ALA A 21 15.29 -6.30 -3.51
N ILE A 22 14.85 -5.53 -2.52
CA ILE A 22 15.15 -5.81 -1.10
C ILE A 22 13.92 -6.45 -0.43
N PRO A 23 13.99 -7.73 -0.03
CA PRO A 23 12.91 -8.32 0.75
C PRO A 23 12.72 -7.60 2.09
N VAL A 24 11.51 -7.17 2.40
CA VAL A 24 11.18 -6.36 3.59
C VAL A 24 11.68 -7.00 4.89
N LYS A 25 11.55 -8.32 5.00
CA LYS A 25 12.03 -9.10 6.16
C LYS A 25 13.55 -9.07 6.37
N LYS A 26 14.36 -8.63 5.37
CA LYS A 26 15.82 -8.59 5.44
C LYS A 26 16.36 -7.20 5.78
N ILE A 27 15.56 -6.13 5.63
CA ILE A 27 16.00 -4.74 5.84
C ILE A 27 16.55 -4.54 7.24
N SER A 28 15.84 -5.02 8.27
CA SER A 28 16.28 -4.93 9.67
C SER A 28 17.67 -5.54 9.87
N GLY A 29 17.95 -6.69 9.25
CA GLY A 29 19.26 -7.33 9.35
C GLY A 29 20.37 -6.58 8.60
N PHE A 30 20.06 -5.82 7.55
CA PHE A 30 21.04 -4.93 6.91
C PHE A 30 21.34 -3.71 7.76
N ALA A 31 20.33 -3.07 8.34
CA ALA A 31 20.49 -1.92 9.24
C ALA A 31 21.29 -2.31 10.50
N GLU A 32 20.98 -3.46 11.11
CA GLU A 32 21.71 -3.99 12.27
C GLU A 32 23.22 -4.21 11.94
N LYS A 33 23.51 -4.87 10.82
CA LYS A 33 24.90 -5.10 10.36
C LYS A 33 25.65 -3.80 10.07
N ALA A 34 24.95 -2.79 9.56
CA ALA A 34 25.50 -1.46 9.32
C ALA A 34 25.57 -0.59 10.59
N GLY A 35 25.15 -1.11 11.76
CA GLY A 35 25.15 -0.37 13.02
C GLY A 35 24.16 0.79 13.07
N MET A 36 23.10 0.76 12.26
CA MET A 36 22.05 1.79 12.22
C MET A 36 20.92 1.41 13.18
N PRO A 37 20.55 2.28 14.15
CA PRO A 37 19.45 2.01 15.09
C PRO A 37 18.05 2.24 14.48
N ALA A 38 17.98 2.81 13.28
CA ALA A 38 16.75 3.09 12.53
C ALA A 38 17.00 2.91 11.04
N VAL A 39 15.93 2.71 10.27
CA VAL A 39 15.95 2.68 8.81
C VAL A 39 14.58 3.03 8.27
N ALA A 40 14.50 3.74 7.14
CA ALA A 40 13.26 4.04 6.47
C ALA A 40 12.95 3.04 5.36
N VAL A 41 11.64 2.86 5.10
CA VAL A 41 11.11 2.30 3.85
C VAL A 41 10.27 3.37 3.17
N THR A 42 10.47 3.52 1.86
CA THR A 42 9.87 4.57 1.04
C THR A 42 9.52 4.02 -0.34
N ASP A 43 8.68 2.99 -0.37
CA ASP A 43 8.27 2.36 -1.61
C ASP A 43 7.54 3.35 -2.54
N THR A 44 7.65 3.11 -3.84
CA THR A 44 7.07 3.97 -4.87
C THR A 44 5.55 3.88 -4.87
N ASN A 45 4.88 4.99 -4.57
CA ASN A 45 3.43 5.18 -4.66
C ASN A 45 2.60 4.15 -3.86
N ASN A 46 3.15 3.53 -2.81
CA ASN A 46 2.41 2.61 -1.96
C ASN A 46 2.97 2.51 -0.53
N LEU A 47 2.16 1.93 0.36
CA LEU A 47 2.46 1.70 1.77
C LEU A 47 2.29 0.21 2.14
N PHE A 48 2.40 -0.70 1.18
CA PHE A 48 2.09 -2.11 1.38
C PHE A 48 2.95 -2.79 2.44
N CYS A 49 4.23 -2.43 2.54
CA CYS A 49 5.15 -3.01 3.53
C CYS A 49 5.04 -2.38 4.93
N ALA A 50 4.32 -1.26 5.12
CA ALA A 50 4.44 -0.42 6.31
C ALA A 50 4.20 -1.18 7.64
N LEU A 51 3.14 -2.00 7.73
CA LEU A 51 2.85 -2.79 8.93
C LEU A 51 3.87 -3.92 9.13
N GLU A 52 4.13 -4.71 8.08
CA GLU A 52 5.06 -5.84 8.12
C GLU A 52 6.48 -5.37 8.49
N PHE A 53 6.95 -4.31 7.85
CA PHE A 53 8.24 -3.70 8.17
C PHE A 53 8.31 -3.19 9.61
N SER A 54 7.27 -2.49 10.09
CA SER A 54 7.19 -2.03 11.48
C SER A 54 7.32 -3.16 12.49
N GLU A 55 6.69 -4.31 12.20
CA GLU A 55 6.79 -5.49 13.07
C GLU A 55 8.20 -6.11 13.05
N TYR A 56 8.82 -6.25 11.87
CA TYR A 56 10.18 -6.80 11.76
C TYR A 56 11.22 -5.89 12.41
N ALA A 57 11.17 -4.58 12.15
CA ALA A 57 12.10 -3.63 12.74
C ALA A 57 11.98 -3.61 14.27
N PHE A 58 10.77 -3.55 14.80
CA PHE A 58 10.54 -3.56 16.23
C PHE A 58 11.02 -4.85 16.92
N LYS A 59 10.79 -6.03 16.32
CA LYS A 59 11.29 -7.31 16.81
C LYS A 59 12.82 -7.37 16.80
N ALA A 60 13.49 -6.70 15.88
CA ALA A 60 14.93 -6.58 15.79
C ALA A 60 15.52 -5.48 16.72
N GLY A 61 14.70 -4.76 17.48
CA GLY A 61 15.13 -3.64 18.34
C GLY A 61 15.53 -2.38 17.56
N LEU A 62 15.04 -2.23 16.33
CA LEU A 62 15.28 -1.09 15.46
C LEU A 62 14.05 -0.19 15.40
N GLN A 63 14.27 1.12 15.24
CA GLN A 63 13.19 2.06 14.97
C GLN A 63 12.79 2.01 13.49
N PRO A 64 11.53 1.65 13.16
CA PRO A 64 11.02 1.81 11.80
C PRO A 64 10.78 3.29 11.50
N ILE A 65 11.10 3.72 10.29
CA ILE A 65 10.69 5.02 9.74
C ILE A 65 9.82 4.70 8.53
N ILE A 66 8.55 5.12 8.59
CA ILE A 66 7.57 4.84 7.55
C ILE A 66 7.46 6.06 6.64
N GLY A 67 7.66 5.82 5.37
CA GLY A 67 7.53 6.83 4.33
C GLY A 67 6.97 6.25 3.04
N CYS A 68 6.84 7.11 2.06
CA CYS A 68 6.46 6.77 0.70
C CYS A 68 7.15 7.74 -0.26
N GLN A 69 7.69 7.22 -1.34
CA GLN A 69 7.98 8.04 -2.50
C GLN A 69 6.65 8.28 -3.22
N VAL A 70 6.22 9.53 -3.29
CA VAL A 70 5.02 9.93 -4.04
C VAL A 70 5.42 10.73 -5.27
N ASP A 71 4.74 10.51 -6.36
CA ASP A 71 5.00 11.23 -7.61
C ASP A 71 4.15 12.50 -7.65
N LEU A 72 4.80 13.66 -7.76
CA LEU A 72 4.17 14.98 -7.87
C LEU A 72 3.83 15.27 -9.33
N HIS A 73 2.62 15.74 -9.58
CA HIS A 73 2.22 16.28 -10.87
C HIS A 73 3.12 17.46 -11.27
N MET A 74 3.66 17.40 -12.48
CA MET A 74 4.46 18.48 -13.05
C MET A 74 3.65 19.23 -14.10
N GLU A 75 3.64 20.57 -13.97
CA GLU A 75 3.05 21.42 -15.00
C GLU A 75 3.99 21.50 -16.22
N GLY A 76 3.42 21.47 -17.41
CA GLY A 76 4.17 21.53 -18.65
C GLY A 76 3.96 20.28 -19.53
N GLY A 77 4.84 20.08 -20.47
CA GLY A 77 4.84 18.94 -21.38
C GLY A 77 5.49 19.25 -22.74
N ASP A 78 5.62 18.20 -23.55
CA ASP A 78 6.10 18.29 -24.92
C ASP A 78 5.14 19.18 -25.77
N PRO A 79 5.64 20.01 -26.70
CA PRO A 79 4.83 20.70 -27.71
C PRO A 79 3.87 19.80 -28.50
N ARG A 80 4.07 18.49 -28.48
CA ARG A 80 3.19 17.46 -29.09
C ARG A 80 2.04 17.04 -28.18
N GLY A 81 1.84 17.69 -27.01
CA GLY A 81 0.74 17.43 -26.09
C GLY A 81 0.94 16.22 -25.17
N ARG A 82 2.15 15.71 -25.02
CA ARG A 82 2.43 14.71 -23.98
C ARG A 82 2.63 15.43 -22.63
N PRO A 83 1.92 15.04 -21.56
CA PRO A 83 2.14 15.61 -20.26
C PRO A 83 3.56 15.32 -19.76
N GLU A 84 4.10 16.24 -18.95
CA GLU A 84 5.36 15.99 -18.26
C GLU A 84 5.20 14.80 -17.31
N PRO A 85 6.14 13.85 -17.29
CA PRO A 85 6.08 12.75 -16.33
C PRO A 85 6.10 13.27 -14.89
N PRO A 86 5.32 12.68 -13.97
CA PRO A 86 5.34 13.09 -12.57
C PRO A 86 6.74 12.91 -11.96
N ALA A 87 7.07 13.70 -10.94
CA ALA A 87 8.39 13.76 -10.33
C ALA A 87 8.37 13.27 -8.86
N PRO A 88 9.33 12.40 -8.43
CA PRO A 88 9.31 11.83 -7.10
C PRO A 88 9.62 12.86 -5.99
N LEU A 89 8.84 12.79 -4.91
CA LEU A 89 9.12 13.36 -3.60
C LEU A 89 9.10 12.25 -2.54
N VAL A 90 9.85 12.40 -1.47
CA VAL A 90 9.81 11.44 -0.36
C VAL A 90 9.12 12.07 0.84
N LEU A 91 8.09 11.40 1.35
CA LEU A 91 7.36 11.82 2.55
C LEU A 91 7.58 10.80 3.66
N LEU A 92 7.95 11.28 4.86
CA LEU A 92 8.21 10.46 6.04
C LEU A 92 7.23 10.82 7.14
N ALA A 93 6.59 9.82 7.75
CA ALA A 93 5.63 10.02 8.83
C ALA A 93 6.35 10.27 10.17
N GLN A 94 6.05 11.40 10.82
CA GLN A 94 6.55 11.72 12.16
C GLN A 94 5.66 11.16 13.28
N SER A 95 4.37 11.00 13.01
CA SER A 95 3.35 10.65 13.98
C SER A 95 2.24 9.82 13.36
N GLU A 96 1.30 9.37 14.17
CA GLU A 96 0.08 8.69 13.69
C GLU A 96 -0.71 9.57 12.73
N THR A 97 -0.91 10.85 13.04
CA THR A 97 -1.56 11.82 12.13
C THR A 97 -0.82 11.92 10.79
N GLY A 98 0.52 11.97 10.82
CA GLY A 98 1.33 11.96 9.60
C GLY A 98 1.12 10.69 8.78
N TYR A 99 1.06 9.53 9.42
CA TYR A 99 0.80 8.28 8.73
C TYR A 99 -0.62 8.22 8.13
N GLU A 100 -1.64 8.72 8.84
CA GLU A 100 -2.99 8.82 8.32
C GLU A 100 -3.08 9.75 7.11
N ASN A 101 -2.38 10.89 7.15
CA ASN A 101 -2.29 11.80 6.01
C ASN A 101 -1.53 11.18 4.84
N LEU A 102 -0.46 10.42 5.12
CA LEU A 102 0.27 9.69 4.08
C LEU A 102 -0.61 8.62 3.41
N MET A 103 -1.46 7.92 4.16
CA MET A 103 -2.46 6.99 3.59
C MET A 103 -3.48 7.70 2.70
N LYS A 104 -3.93 8.90 3.07
CA LYS A 104 -4.85 9.71 2.25
C LYS A 104 -4.17 10.17 0.96
N LEU A 105 -2.95 10.70 1.03
CA LEU A 105 -2.14 11.04 -0.15
C LEU A 105 -1.93 9.85 -1.07
N ASN A 106 -1.62 8.68 -0.48
CA ASN A 106 -1.48 7.45 -1.25
C ASN A 106 -2.79 7.04 -1.93
N SER A 107 -3.94 7.30 -1.32
CA SER A 107 -5.24 7.10 -1.97
C SER A 107 -5.47 8.10 -3.10
N CYS A 108 -5.05 9.36 -2.96
CA CYS A 108 -5.14 10.37 -4.02
C CYS A 108 -4.37 9.99 -5.29
N LEU A 109 -3.31 9.17 -5.18
CA LEU A 109 -2.55 8.69 -6.35
C LEU A 109 -3.42 7.90 -7.34
N TYR A 110 -4.45 7.19 -6.84
CA TYR A 110 -5.20 6.19 -7.62
C TYR A 110 -6.69 6.49 -7.73
N VAL A 111 -7.27 7.18 -6.74
CA VAL A 111 -8.71 7.43 -6.69
C VAL A 111 -9.05 8.64 -7.54
N ASP A 112 -10.05 8.51 -8.40
CA ASP A 112 -10.58 9.55 -9.29
C ASP A 112 -9.56 10.14 -10.30
N LYS A 113 -8.43 9.45 -10.57
CA LYS A 113 -7.39 9.89 -11.53
C LYS A 113 -7.63 9.40 -12.97
N GLY A 114 -8.60 8.51 -13.22
CA GLY A 114 -8.85 7.93 -14.54
C GLY A 114 -7.63 7.19 -15.10
N ASP A 115 -7.26 7.48 -16.36
CA ASP A 115 -6.10 6.85 -17.04
C ASP A 115 -4.78 7.60 -16.82
N GLN A 116 -4.73 8.55 -15.87
CA GLN A 116 -3.50 9.26 -15.55
C GLN A 116 -2.53 8.37 -14.78
N LEU A 117 -1.22 8.65 -14.91
CA LEU A 117 -0.21 8.05 -14.05
C LEU A 117 -0.49 8.39 -12.59
N PRO A 118 -0.18 7.50 -11.64
CA PRO A 118 -0.29 7.80 -10.21
C PRO A 118 0.49 9.07 -9.88
N GLN A 119 -0.21 10.09 -9.36
CA GLN A 119 0.40 11.37 -9.03
C GLN A 119 -0.47 12.16 -8.05
N VAL A 120 0.16 13.00 -7.24
CA VAL A 120 -0.48 13.96 -6.36
C VAL A 120 -0.24 15.38 -6.85
N THR A 121 -1.15 16.29 -6.51
CA THR A 121 -1.00 17.74 -6.79
C THR A 121 -0.37 18.47 -5.61
N VAL A 122 0.09 19.72 -5.83
CA VAL A 122 0.59 20.58 -4.75
C VAL A 122 -0.51 20.91 -3.73
N GLU A 123 -1.76 21.00 -4.17
CA GLU A 123 -2.93 21.22 -3.32
C GLU A 123 -3.18 20.04 -2.40
N GLU A 124 -3.12 18.81 -2.93
CA GLU A 124 -3.24 17.58 -2.12
C GLU A 124 -2.10 17.44 -1.11
N LEU A 125 -0.85 17.80 -1.52
CA LEU A 125 0.28 17.86 -0.58
C LEU A 125 0.02 18.84 0.56
N ARG A 126 -0.57 20.02 0.27
CA ARG A 126 -0.88 21.03 1.28
C ARG A 126 -1.97 20.54 2.24
N GLU A 127 -3.02 19.91 1.71
CA GLU A 127 -4.15 19.42 2.50
C GLU A 127 -3.71 18.35 3.50
N TYR A 128 -2.80 17.46 3.11
CA TYR A 128 -2.37 16.30 3.91
C TYR A 128 -0.94 16.40 4.42
N SER A 129 -0.40 17.63 4.61
CA SER A 129 1.01 17.85 5.01
C SER A 129 1.29 17.64 6.50
N GLU A 130 0.28 17.69 7.37
CA GLU A 130 0.46 17.64 8.82
C GLU A 130 1.11 16.31 9.25
N GLY A 131 2.14 16.42 10.12
CA GLY A 131 2.86 15.26 10.65
C GLY A 131 3.76 14.54 9.64
N LEU A 132 4.02 15.16 8.47
CA LEU A 132 4.94 14.64 7.45
C LEU A 132 6.20 15.50 7.33
N ILE A 133 7.35 14.85 7.17
CA ILE A 133 8.60 15.45 6.67
C ILE A 133 8.67 15.19 5.17
N CYS A 134 9.05 16.21 4.40
CA CYS A 134 9.26 16.13 2.96
C CYS A 134 10.75 16.21 2.62
N LEU A 135 11.24 15.28 1.80
CA LEU A 135 12.53 15.36 1.12
C LEU A 135 12.27 15.74 -0.35
N SER A 136 13.08 16.66 -0.90
CA SER A 136 12.79 17.30 -2.20
C SER A 136 12.93 16.42 -3.44
N GLY A 137 13.29 15.13 -3.29
CA GLY A 137 13.34 14.14 -4.37
C GLY A 137 14.66 14.05 -5.12
N GLY A 138 15.67 14.82 -4.71
CA GLY A 138 17.01 14.76 -5.32
C GLY A 138 17.03 15.18 -6.79
N PRO A 139 17.94 14.62 -7.62
CA PRO A 139 18.12 15.01 -9.02
C PRO A 139 16.90 14.75 -9.90
N ASP A 140 16.12 13.71 -9.61
CA ASP A 140 14.92 13.34 -10.37
C ASP A 140 13.64 13.92 -9.78
N GLY A 141 13.74 14.53 -8.59
CA GLY A 141 12.64 15.25 -7.97
C GLY A 141 12.22 16.49 -8.75
N PRO A 142 11.09 17.10 -8.40
CA PRO A 142 10.51 18.21 -9.17
C PRO A 142 11.45 19.42 -9.28
N VAL A 143 12.15 19.76 -8.20
CA VAL A 143 13.13 20.86 -8.20
C VAL A 143 14.39 20.47 -8.99
N GLY A 144 14.90 19.26 -8.83
CA GLY A 144 16.07 18.75 -9.55
C GLY A 144 15.87 18.76 -11.06
N ARG A 145 14.69 18.34 -11.55
CA ARG A 145 14.36 18.38 -12.99
C ARG A 145 14.35 19.80 -13.53
N LEU A 146 13.77 20.75 -12.80
CA LEU A 146 13.78 22.16 -13.21
C LEU A 146 15.20 22.75 -13.27
N LEU A 147 16.05 22.41 -12.31
CA LEU A 147 17.46 22.82 -12.30
C LEU A 147 18.22 22.26 -13.51
N ARG A 148 18.06 20.95 -13.80
CA ARG A 148 18.68 20.32 -14.99
C ARG A 148 18.19 20.93 -16.31
N ALA A 149 16.93 21.38 -16.33
CA ALA A 149 16.37 22.08 -17.49
C ALA A 149 16.78 23.57 -17.58
N GLY A 150 17.64 24.07 -16.66
CA GLY A 150 18.04 25.46 -16.60
C GLY A 150 16.93 26.44 -16.16
N GLN A 151 15.84 25.93 -15.60
CA GLN A 151 14.66 26.70 -15.18
C GLN A 151 14.76 27.10 -13.71
N ARG A 152 15.86 27.75 -13.33
CA ARG A 152 16.13 28.14 -11.95
C ARG A 152 15.00 28.96 -11.28
N PRO A 153 14.38 29.97 -11.92
CA PRO A 153 13.29 30.73 -11.29
C PRO A 153 12.07 29.83 -10.96
N ALA A 154 11.75 28.86 -11.81
CA ALA A 154 10.66 27.89 -11.55
C ALA A 154 11.04 26.94 -10.40
N ALA A 155 12.30 26.49 -10.34
CA ALA A 155 12.82 25.69 -9.25
C ALA A 155 12.72 26.41 -7.89
N GLU A 156 13.11 27.68 -7.84
CA GLU A 156 13.02 28.54 -6.64
C GLU A 156 11.57 28.77 -6.21
N ALA A 157 10.66 29.02 -7.17
CA ALA A 157 9.23 29.17 -6.89
C ALA A 157 8.62 27.89 -6.29
N LEU A 158 8.93 26.74 -6.87
CA LEU A 158 8.44 25.45 -6.36
C LEU A 158 9.03 25.12 -4.97
N MET A 159 10.33 25.35 -4.76
CA MET A 159 10.96 25.15 -3.45
C MET A 159 10.31 26.05 -2.40
N THR A 160 9.98 27.29 -2.74
CA THR A 160 9.26 28.22 -1.86
C THR A 160 7.86 27.70 -1.51
N GLN A 161 7.14 27.14 -2.48
CA GLN A 161 5.83 26.50 -2.23
C GLN A 161 5.95 25.31 -1.29
N LEU A 162 6.92 24.42 -1.52
CA LEU A 162 7.16 23.26 -0.66
C LEU A 162 7.56 23.69 0.76
N ALA A 163 8.40 24.71 0.91
CA ALA A 163 8.78 25.26 2.22
C ALA A 163 7.57 25.83 2.99
N ALA A 164 6.65 26.47 2.28
CA ALA A 164 5.40 26.97 2.88
C ALA A 164 4.43 25.86 3.28
N ILE A 165 4.45 24.71 2.59
CA ILE A 165 3.64 23.52 2.92
C ILE A 165 4.23 22.77 4.10
N TYR A 166 5.56 22.66 4.17
CA TYR A 166 6.30 21.89 5.16
C TYR A 166 7.22 22.79 6.03
N PRO A 167 6.68 23.77 6.77
CA PRO A 167 7.52 24.66 7.61
C PRO A 167 8.30 23.81 8.62
N ASP A 168 9.62 24.03 8.70
CA ASP A 168 10.58 23.25 9.53
C ASP A 168 10.59 21.72 9.28
N ARG A 169 10.01 21.29 8.15
CA ARG A 169 9.85 19.88 7.78
C ARG A 169 10.21 19.57 6.34
N LEU A 170 10.70 20.57 5.59
CA LEU A 170 11.28 20.37 4.26
C LEU A 170 12.80 20.21 4.38
N TYR A 171 13.34 19.19 3.74
CA TYR A 171 14.77 18.98 3.58
C TYR A 171 15.14 18.93 2.10
N VAL A 172 16.19 19.65 1.72
CA VAL A 172 16.72 19.59 0.36
C VAL A 172 17.57 18.34 0.21
N GLU A 173 17.08 17.41 -0.57
CA GLU A 173 17.68 16.08 -0.74
C GLU A 173 18.81 16.09 -1.76
N LEU A 174 19.95 15.52 -1.37
CA LEU A 174 21.12 15.32 -2.22
C LEU A 174 21.40 13.82 -2.35
N GLN A 175 21.76 13.41 -3.58
CA GLN A 175 22.12 12.04 -3.91
C GLN A 175 23.44 12.03 -4.69
N ARG A 176 24.28 11.03 -4.39
CA ARG A 176 25.57 10.82 -5.07
C ARG A 176 25.78 9.34 -5.35
N HIS A 177 25.80 9.00 -6.64
CA HIS A 177 26.02 7.62 -7.12
C HIS A 177 27.21 7.56 -8.07
N PRO A 178 28.45 7.82 -7.61
CA PRO A 178 29.60 7.97 -8.49
C PRO A 178 29.91 6.70 -9.28
N VAL A 179 30.16 6.87 -10.58
CA VAL A 179 30.60 5.82 -11.50
C VAL A 179 31.87 6.29 -12.18
N ASP A 180 32.89 5.47 -12.26
CA ASP A 180 34.18 5.77 -12.88
C ASP A 180 34.84 7.09 -12.38
N GLY A 181 34.59 7.41 -11.09
CA GLY A 181 35.17 8.58 -10.43
C GLY A 181 34.42 9.90 -10.66
N GLY A 182 33.26 9.88 -11.31
CA GLY A 182 32.38 11.05 -11.53
C GLY A 182 30.94 10.81 -11.10
N LEU A 183 30.19 11.88 -10.84
CA LEU A 183 28.73 11.80 -10.60
C LEU A 183 28.00 11.61 -11.92
N PRO A 184 26.85 10.90 -11.94
CA PRO A 184 25.94 10.91 -13.07
C PRO A 184 25.55 12.35 -13.47
N GLU A 185 25.31 12.57 -14.75
CA GLU A 185 25.04 13.91 -15.30
C GLU A 185 23.85 14.60 -14.58
N ALA A 186 22.81 13.85 -14.27
CA ALA A 186 21.64 14.39 -13.56
C ALA A 186 21.98 14.92 -12.16
N GLU A 187 22.84 14.22 -11.43
CA GLU A 187 23.29 14.63 -10.11
C GLU A 187 24.24 15.83 -10.21
N ALA A 188 25.24 15.76 -11.12
CA ALA A 188 26.21 16.85 -11.32
C ALA A 188 25.54 18.18 -11.73
N LEU A 189 24.50 18.13 -12.58
CA LEU A 189 23.79 19.34 -13.04
C LEU A 189 22.87 19.95 -11.98
N SER A 190 22.35 19.16 -11.05
CA SER A 190 21.37 19.64 -10.07
C SER A 190 21.94 19.94 -8.68
N GLU A 191 23.04 19.29 -8.28
CA GLU A 191 23.57 19.36 -6.91
C GLU A 191 23.95 20.77 -6.49
N GLN A 192 24.73 21.49 -7.31
CA GLN A 192 25.14 22.85 -6.99
C GLN A 192 23.92 23.78 -6.79
N GLY A 193 22.91 23.65 -7.66
CA GLY A 193 21.68 24.45 -7.56
C GLY A 193 20.88 24.13 -6.29
N HIS A 194 20.80 22.86 -5.90
CA HIS A 194 20.16 22.46 -4.64
C HIS A 194 20.88 23.06 -3.42
N VAL A 195 22.21 22.95 -3.36
CA VAL A 195 23.03 23.48 -2.25
C VAL A 195 22.91 24.99 -2.15
N GLU A 196 23.04 25.71 -3.27
CA GLU A 196 22.89 27.17 -3.30
C GLU A 196 21.49 27.61 -2.82
N MET A 197 20.43 26.97 -3.31
CA MET A 197 19.06 27.29 -2.86
C MET A 197 18.84 26.95 -1.39
N ALA A 198 19.35 25.81 -0.91
CA ALA A 198 19.22 25.42 0.48
C ALA A 198 19.81 26.47 1.41
N TYR A 199 21.02 26.92 1.14
CA TYR A 199 21.66 27.98 1.94
C TYR A 199 20.97 29.35 1.80
N ALA A 200 20.56 29.71 0.58
CA ALA A 200 19.89 31.00 0.35
C ALA A 200 18.52 31.10 1.03
N MET A 201 17.82 29.97 1.16
CA MET A 201 16.48 29.89 1.77
C MET A 201 16.52 29.37 3.22
N GLU A 202 17.71 29.17 3.79
CA GLU A 202 17.91 28.61 5.15
C GLU A 202 17.22 27.25 5.35
N LEU A 203 17.19 26.41 4.29
CA LEU A 203 16.61 25.07 4.33
C LEU A 203 17.70 24.03 4.64
N PRO A 204 17.40 23.02 5.49
CA PRO A 204 18.37 21.97 5.80
C PRO A 204 18.60 21.03 4.61
N LEU A 205 19.89 20.66 4.40
CA LEU A 205 20.28 19.61 3.47
C LEU A 205 20.10 18.23 4.09
N VAL A 206 19.84 17.21 3.28
CA VAL A 206 19.86 15.80 3.70
C VAL A 206 20.47 14.92 2.61
N ALA A 207 21.36 14.01 2.99
CA ALA A 207 21.97 13.02 2.10
C ALA A 207 21.15 11.72 2.08
N THR A 208 20.81 11.23 0.90
CA THR A 208 20.18 9.91 0.72
C THR A 208 20.94 9.08 -0.32
N ASN A 209 20.72 7.75 -0.33
CA ASN A 209 21.34 6.88 -1.31
C ASN A 209 20.37 6.31 -2.35
N ASP A 210 19.06 6.51 -2.20
CA ASP A 210 18.04 5.93 -3.09
C ASP A 210 18.26 4.42 -3.34
N VAL A 211 18.06 3.63 -2.29
CA VAL A 211 18.46 2.22 -2.25
C VAL A 211 17.42 1.33 -2.91
N TYR A 212 17.82 0.54 -3.92
CA TYR A 212 16.96 -0.41 -4.63
C TYR A 212 17.36 -1.87 -4.42
N PHE A 213 18.60 -2.16 -4.10
CA PHE A 213 19.11 -3.52 -3.95
C PHE A 213 20.13 -3.63 -2.80
N PRO A 214 20.36 -4.87 -2.25
CA PRO A 214 21.13 -5.01 -1.02
C PRO A 214 22.65 -4.87 -1.17
N LYS A 215 23.20 -5.13 -2.37
CA LYS A 215 24.63 -5.14 -2.64
C LYS A 215 24.91 -4.82 -4.10
N SER A 216 26.08 -4.21 -4.38
CA SER A 216 26.50 -3.82 -5.73
C SER A 216 26.58 -4.99 -6.73
N GLU A 217 26.90 -6.21 -6.26
CA GLU A 217 27.01 -7.39 -7.12
C GLU A 217 25.66 -7.84 -7.72
N ILE A 218 24.54 -7.33 -7.19
CA ILE A 218 23.19 -7.65 -7.71
C ILE A 218 22.77 -6.71 -8.84
N TYR A 219 23.57 -5.71 -9.15
CA TYR A 219 23.23 -4.66 -10.11
C TYR A 219 22.75 -5.19 -11.47
N GLU A 220 23.45 -6.16 -12.07
CA GLU A 220 23.06 -6.71 -13.38
C GLU A 220 21.70 -7.44 -13.33
N ALA A 221 21.45 -8.19 -12.25
CA ALA A 221 20.16 -8.83 -12.05
C ALA A 221 19.05 -7.81 -11.81
N HIS A 222 19.36 -6.72 -11.11
CA HIS A 222 18.43 -5.62 -10.88
C HIS A 222 18.15 -4.84 -12.19
N ASP A 223 19.14 -4.62 -13.04
CA ASP A 223 18.96 -3.99 -14.35
C ASP A 223 18.01 -4.81 -15.24
N ALA A 224 18.07 -6.14 -15.17
CA ALA A 224 17.11 -7.01 -15.83
C ALA A 224 15.67 -6.84 -15.27
N LEU A 225 15.52 -6.62 -13.95
CA LEU A 225 14.22 -6.35 -13.33
C LEU A 225 13.61 -5.04 -13.85
N ILE A 226 14.42 -3.98 -13.97
CA ILE A 226 13.98 -2.70 -14.56
C ILE A 226 13.57 -2.89 -16.03
N CYS A 227 14.32 -3.69 -16.81
CA CYS A 227 13.93 -4.00 -18.19
C CYS A 227 12.57 -4.69 -18.27
N ILE A 228 12.27 -5.62 -17.35
CA ILE A 228 10.95 -6.28 -17.27
C ILE A 228 9.85 -5.24 -16.98
N SER A 229 10.10 -4.30 -16.08
CA SER A 229 9.15 -3.24 -15.73
C SER A 229 8.80 -2.35 -16.94
N GLU A 230 9.80 -2.02 -17.76
CA GLU A 230 9.65 -1.09 -18.88
C GLU A 230 9.33 -1.78 -20.23
N GLY A 231 9.31 -3.12 -20.28
CA GLY A 231 9.21 -3.86 -21.52
C GLY A 231 10.43 -3.67 -22.42
N ALA A 232 11.60 -3.39 -21.82
CA ALA A 232 12.85 -3.12 -22.49
C ALA A 232 13.76 -4.36 -22.52
N TYR A 233 14.86 -4.30 -23.26
CA TYR A 233 15.89 -5.34 -23.30
C TYR A 233 17.19 -4.85 -22.68
N VAL A 234 17.92 -5.75 -22.01
CA VAL A 234 19.18 -5.42 -21.31
C VAL A 234 20.23 -4.89 -22.28
N ASP A 235 20.29 -5.43 -23.49
CA ASP A 235 21.25 -5.12 -24.55
C ASP A 235 20.73 -4.17 -25.64
N GLN A 236 19.55 -3.53 -25.43
CA GLN A 236 19.04 -2.55 -26.41
C GLN A 236 19.92 -1.30 -26.49
N ASN A 237 20.01 -0.72 -27.68
CA ASN A 237 20.76 0.51 -27.94
C ASN A 237 19.98 1.80 -27.66
N GLU A 238 18.63 1.72 -27.69
CA GLU A 238 17.76 2.85 -27.38
C GLU A 238 17.87 3.27 -25.92
N PRO A 239 17.74 4.58 -25.61
CA PRO A 239 17.74 5.04 -24.22
C PRO A 239 16.64 4.36 -23.40
N ARG A 240 16.99 3.91 -22.21
CA ARG A 240 16.09 3.33 -21.23
C ARG A 240 16.47 3.76 -19.81
N ARG A 241 15.57 3.60 -18.86
CA ARG A 241 15.89 3.77 -17.44
C ARG A 241 16.99 2.79 -17.05
N ARG A 242 18.00 3.28 -16.38
CA ARG A 242 19.10 2.50 -15.86
C ARG A 242 19.62 3.14 -14.58
N LEU A 243 19.70 2.37 -13.51
CA LEU A 243 20.38 2.78 -12.29
C LEU A 243 21.90 2.60 -12.41
N THR A 244 22.61 2.94 -11.37
CA THR A 244 24.05 2.67 -11.26
C THR A 244 24.30 1.53 -10.26
N PRO A 245 25.48 0.88 -10.28
CA PRO A 245 25.85 -0.10 -9.26
C PRO A 245 25.91 0.46 -7.84
N GLN A 246 25.73 1.78 -7.67
CA GLN A 246 25.83 2.50 -6.40
C GLN A 246 24.49 2.60 -5.62
N HIS A 247 23.37 2.15 -6.18
CA HIS A 247 22.06 2.16 -5.53
C HIS A 247 21.84 0.98 -4.55
N TYR A 248 22.92 0.49 -3.95
CA TYR A 248 22.87 -0.57 -2.94
C TYR A 248 22.81 0.00 -1.51
N PHE A 249 22.48 -0.86 -0.56
CA PHE A 249 22.43 -0.52 0.86
C PHE A 249 23.85 -0.29 1.41
N LYS A 250 24.30 0.97 1.37
CA LYS A 250 25.64 1.39 1.82
C LYS A 250 25.76 1.38 3.34
N SER A 251 26.99 1.20 3.83
CA SER A 251 27.33 1.41 5.24
C SER A 251 27.33 2.89 5.64
N GLN A 252 27.28 3.19 6.93
CA GLN A 252 27.41 4.55 7.44
C GLN A 252 28.72 5.20 7.01
N GLU A 253 29.83 4.42 7.03
CA GLU A 253 31.15 4.94 6.69
C GLU A 253 31.27 5.33 5.21
N GLU A 254 30.70 4.53 4.31
CA GLU A 254 30.63 4.85 2.89
C GLU A 254 29.86 6.17 2.65
N MET A 255 28.70 6.34 3.30
CA MET A 255 27.91 7.56 3.15
C MET A 255 28.59 8.78 3.78
N VAL A 256 29.19 8.65 4.95
CA VAL A 256 29.97 9.74 5.59
C VAL A 256 31.15 10.17 4.72
N THR A 257 31.84 9.21 4.08
CA THR A 257 32.96 9.48 3.18
C THR A 257 32.48 10.18 1.90
N LEU A 258 31.35 9.73 1.35
CA LEU A 258 30.76 10.25 0.13
C LEU A 258 30.33 11.72 0.24
N PHE A 259 29.89 12.13 1.43
CA PHE A 259 29.43 13.50 1.75
C PHE A 259 30.35 14.20 2.76
N ALA A 260 31.67 13.90 2.72
CA ALA A 260 32.63 14.49 3.67
C ALA A 260 32.72 16.03 3.58
N ASP A 261 32.36 16.60 2.42
CA ASP A 261 32.29 18.04 2.14
C ASP A 261 30.98 18.70 2.64
N LEU A 262 29.92 17.92 2.94
CA LEU A 262 28.62 18.37 3.41
C LEU A 262 28.15 17.57 4.65
N PRO A 263 28.91 17.65 5.77
CA PRO A 263 28.65 16.81 6.96
C PRO A 263 27.29 17.07 7.61
N GLU A 264 26.70 18.26 7.44
CA GLU A 264 25.36 18.59 7.91
C GLU A 264 24.28 17.77 7.19
N ALA A 265 24.46 17.46 5.91
CA ALA A 265 23.51 16.63 5.16
C ALA A 265 23.46 15.19 5.70
N ILE A 266 24.59 14.69 6.21
CA ILE A 266 24.71 13.40 6.88
C ILE A 266 24.07 13.46 8.28
N SER A 267 24.42 14.44 9.11
CA SER A 267 23.90 14.55 10.48
C SER A 267 22.38 14.76 10.50
N ASN A 268 21.81 15.44 9.51
CA ASN A 268 20.37 15.63 9.38
C ASN A 268 19.61 14.31 9.16
N THR A 269 20.24 13.24 8.67
CA THR A 269 19.59 11.92 8.58
C THR A 269 19.23 11.38 9.97
N VAL A 270 20.11 11.60 10.95
CA VAL A 270 19.89 11.19 12.34
C VAL A 270 18.83 12.08 13.00
N GLU A 271 18.83 13.38 12.73
CA GLU A 271 17.81 14.30 13.27
C GLU A 271 16.42 13.97 12.70
N ILE A 272 16.30 13.66 11.43
CA ILE A 272 15.05 13.19 10.82
C ILE A 272 14.61 11.86 11.47
N ALA A 273 15.52 10.93 11.67
CA ALA A 273 15.20 9.66 12.32
C ALA A 273 14.62 9.86 13.74
N LYS A 274 15.20 10.76 14.54
CA LYS A 274 14.65 11.11 15.87
C LYS A 274 13.25 11.71 15.79
N ARG A 275 12.94 12.47 14.74
CA ARG A 275 11.63 13.10 14.53
C ARG A 275 10.57 12.13 14.01
N CYS A 276 10.97 10.99 13.43
CA CYS A 276 10.11 9.98 12.83
C CYS A 276 9.96 8.73 13.70
N ALA A 277 9.87 8.90 15.04
CA ALA A 277 9.77 7.80 15.99
C ALA A 277 8.33 7.24 16.10
N PHE A 278 7.71 6.95 14.95
CA PHE A 278 6.38 6.38 14.85
C PHE A 278 6.45 4.92 14.38
N LYS A 279 5.58 4.07 14.93
CA LYS A 279 5.43 2.66 14.54
C LYS A 279 4.00 2.42 14.09
N VAL A 280 3.82 1.72 12.97
CA VAL A 280 2.49 1.24 12.56
C VAL A 280 2.08 0.07 13.43
N TYR A 281 0.86 0.13 13.95
CA TYR A 281 0.25 -0.92 14.75
C TYR A 281 -0.85 -1.61 13.96
N LYS A 282 -1.00 -2.92 14.23
CA LYS A 282 -2.16 -3.65 13.74
C LYS A 282 -3.41 -3.04 14.38
N ARG A 283 -4.38 -2.69 13.55
CA ARG A 283 -5.70 -2.21 13.97
C ARG A 283 -6.73 -3.32 13.75
N ASP A 284 -7.79 -3.30 14.53
CA ASP A 284 -8.93 -4.17 14.27
C ASP A 284 -9.58 -3.81 12.93
N PRO A 285 -10.13 -4.78 12.20
CA PRO A 285 -10.83 -4.52 10.95
C PRO A 285 -11.95 -3.51 11.14
N ILE A 286 -11.95 -2.44 10.34
CA ILE A 286 -13.02 -1.44 10.34
C ILE A 286 -14.00 -1.82 9.25
N LEU A 287 -15.18 -2.26 9.66
CA LEU A 287 -16.29 -2.53 8.76
C LEU A 287 -17.27 -1.35 8.74
N PRO A 288 -17.88 -1.03 7.59
CA PRO A 288 -19.00 -0.10 7.57
C PRO A 288 -20.12 -0.60 8.45
N LYS A 289 -20.81 0.32 9.13
CA LYS A 289 -21.96 -0.04 9.96
C LYS A 289 -23.16 -0.37 9.07
N PHE A 290 -23.69 -1.57 9.20
CA PHE A 290 -24.85 -2.02 8.41
C PHE A 290 -26.18 -1.57 9.01
N ALA A 291 -26.32 -1.66 10.33
CA ALA A 291 -27.52 -1.31 11.10
C ALA A 291 -27.13 -0.69 12.45
N ASP A 292 -28.10 -0.07 13.14
CA ASP A 292 -27.86 0.49 14.47
C ASP A 292 -27.48 -0.58 15.48
N ASP A 293 -28.14 -1.73 15.42
CA ASP A 293 -27.83 -2.94 16.18
C ASP A 293 -27.69 -4.12 15.19
N GLU A 294 -26.43 -4.44 14.84
CA GLU A 294 -26.11 -5.48 13.88
C GLU A 294 -26.37 -6.88 14.43
N VAL A 295 -26.32 -7.07 15.75
CA VAL A 295 -26.60 -8.36 16.40
C VAL A 295 -28.09 -8.68 16.27
N VAL A 296 -28.94 -7.74 16.65
CA VAL A 296 -30.39 -7.91 16.57
C VAL A 296 -30.82 -8.12 15.11
N GLU A 297 -30.26 -7.35 14.19
CA GLU A 297 -30.60 -7.46 12.77
C GLU A 297 -30.14 -8.78 12.15
N LEU A 298 -28.93 -9.26 12.48
CA LEU A 298 -28.43 -10.56 12.02
C LEU A 298 -29.35 -11.69 12.51
N ARG A 299 -29.67 -11.71 13.82
CA ARG A 299 -30.55 -12.73 14.39
C ARG A 299 -31.92 -12.71 13.74
N ARG A 300 -32.51 -11.54 13.51
CA ARG A 300 -33.78 -11.38 12.81
C ARG A 300 -33.74 -11.98 11.41
N GLN A 301 -32.79 -11.53 10.57
CA GLN A 301 -32.67 -11.98 9.18
C GLN A 301 -32.36 -13.48 9.08
N ALA A 302 -31.49 -14.00 9.93
CA ALA A 302 -31.13 -15.41 9.92
C ALA A 302 -32.31 -16.31 10.33
N ASN A 303 -33.11 -15.93 11.35
CA ASN A 303 -34.28 -16.67 11.75
C ASN A 303 -35.38 -16.64 10.67
N GLU A 304 -35.68 -15.46 10.12
CA GLU A 304 -36.64 -15.34 9.02
C GLU A 304 -36.22 -16.18 7.80
N GLY A 305 -34.93 -16.06 7.40
CA GLY A 305 -34.40 -16.79 6.27
C GLY A 305 -34.38 -18.30 6.47
N LEU A 306 -34.06 -18.80 7.68
CA LEU A 306 -34.18 -20.23 7.98
C LEU A 306 -35.61 -20.72 7.84
N GLN A 307 -36.60 -19.99 8.37
CA GLN A 307 -38.00 -20.36 8.22
C GLN A 307 -38.44 -20.43 6.75
N ASP A 308 -37.96 -19.51 5.92
CA ASP A 308 -38.27 -19.52 4.49
C ASP A 308 -37.59 -20.70 3.76
N ARG A 309 -36.35 -21.02 4.09
CA ARG A 309 -35.64 -22.20 3.56
C ARG A 309 -36.37 -23.49 3.91
N LEU A 310 -36.79 -23.65 5.18
CA LEU A 310 -37.48 -24.85 5.66
C LEU A 310 -38.86 -25.10 5.01
N LYS A 311 -39.50 -24.04 4.46
CA LYS A 311 -40.77 -24.22 3.71
C LYS A 311 -40.58 -24.90 2.35
N VAL A 312 -39.41 -24.75 1.74
CA VAL A 312 -39.18 -25.13 0.33
C VAL A 312 -38.24 -26.31 0.13
N ILE A 313 -37.53 -26.74 1.16
CA ILE A 313 -36.58 -27.86 1.09
C ILE A 313 -37.06 -29.08 1.89
N PRO A 314 -36.71 -30.31 1.47
CA PRO A 314 -36.82 -31.47 2.35
C PRO A 314 -35.83 -31.31 3.52
N HIS A 315 -36.30 -31.51 4.76
CA HIS A 315 -35.48 -31.40 5.96
C HIS A 315 -34.47 -32.54 6.05
N ALA A 316 -33.23 -32.24 6.44
CA ALA A 316 -32.20 -33.26 6.71
C ALA A 316 -32.29 -33.79 8.14
N CYS A 317 -32.84 -33.00 9.07
CA CYS A 317 -33.05 -33.34 10.47
C CYS A 317 -34.34 -32.65 11.01
N SER A 318 -34.59 -32.69 12.32
CA SER A 318 -35.73 -31.97 12.91
C SER A 318 -35.56 -30.45 12.80
N VAL A 319 -36.68 -29.70 12.75
CA VAL A 319 -36.67 -28.22 12.76
C VAL A 319 -35.99 -27.68 14.02
N GLU A 320 -36.14 -28.41 15.15
CA GLU A 320 -35.50 -28.07 16.41
C GLU A 320 -33.95 -28.18 16.30
N ASP A 321 -33.42 -29.17 15.56
CA ASP A 321 -31.99 -29.31 15.37
C ASP A 321 -31.41 -28.22 14.44
N TYR A 322 -32.17 -27.80 13.42
CA TYR A 322 -31.81 -26.61 12.62
C TYR A 322 -31.75 -25.35 13.48
N GLN A 323 -32.75 -25.13 14.35
CA GLN A 323 -32.79 -23.97 15.22
C GLN A 323 -31.62 -23.97 16.22
N LYS A 324 -31.34 -25.07 16.87
CA LYS A 324 -30.18 -25.21 17.79
C LYS A 324 -28.88 -24.90 17.10
N ARG A 325 -28.71 -25.41 15.87
CA ARG A 325 -27.49 -25.14 15.08
C ARG A 325 -27.40 -23.67 14.69
N LEU A 326 -28.51 -23.03 14.29
CA LEU A 326 -28.56 -21.62 13.98
C LEU A 326 -28.16 -20.76 15.18
N ASP A 327 -28.75 -21.02 16.34
CA ASP A 327 -28.49 -20.27 17.58
C ASP A 327 -27.01 -20.43 18.00
N PHE A 328 -26.47 -21.64 17.91
CA PHE A 328 -25.07 -21.92 18.19
C PHE A 328 -24.12 -21.12 17.27
N GLU A 329 -24.38 -21.08 15.96
CA GLU A 329 -23.56 -20.32 15.02
C GLU A 329 -23.68 -18.81 15.24
N LEU A 330 -24.89 -18.30 15.52
CA LEU A 330 -25.12 -16.89 15.82
C LEU A 330 -24.34 -16.44 17.07
N ASP A 331 -24.35 -17.24 18.14
CA ASP A 331 -23.62 -16.94 19.37
C ASP A 331 -22.10 -16.84 19.11
N ILE A 332 -21.54 -17.71 18.25
CA ILE A 332 -20.12 -17.65 17.88
C ILE A 332 -19.84 -16.42 17.01
N ILE A 333 -20.67 -16.13 16.00
CA ILE A 333 -20.49 -14.97 15.11
C ILE A 333 -20.55 -13.67 15.91
N GLU A 334 -21.49 -13.58 16.86
CA GLU A 334 -21.65 -12.45 17.78
C GLU A 334 -20.43 -12.30 18.70
N GLY A 335 -20.02 -13.40 19.35
CA GLY A 335 -18.88 -13.41 20.26
C GLY A 335 -17.54 -13.05 19.60
N MET A 336 -17.42 -13.30 18.30
CA MET A 336 -16.25 -12.92 17.48
C MET A 336 -16.35 -11.53 16.84
N GLY A 337 -17.48 -10.82 16.98
CA GLY A 337 -17.66 -9.46 16.46
C GLY A 337 -17.88 -9.35 14.96
N PHE A 338 -18.44 -10.40 14.31
CA PHE A 338 -18.68 -10.43 12.86
C PHE A 338 -20.14 -10.28 12.38
N PRO A 339 -21.14 -9.81 13.18
CA PRO A 339 -22.50 -9.63 12.68
C PRO A 339 -22.58 -8.75 11.46
N GLY A 340 -21.93 -7.57 11.48
CA GLY A 340 -21.91 -6.63 10.35
C GLY A 340 -21.31 -7.22 9.08
N TYR A 341 -20.27 -8.03 9.22
CA TYR A 341 -19.64 -8.73 8.08
C TYR A 341 -20.65 -9.64 7.36
N PHE A 342 -21.36 -10.50 8.11
CA PHE A 342 -22.38 -11.39 7.53
C PHE A 342 -23.51 -10.61 6.86
N LEU A 343 -23.96 -9.52 7.47
CA LEU A 343 -25.03 -8.69 6.94
C LEU A 343 -24.63 -7.99 5.64
N ILE A 344 -23.41 -7.44 5.57
CA ILE A 344 -22.87 -6.80 4.36
C ILE A 344 -22.76 -7.81 3.22
N VAL A 345 -22.21 -9.01 3.50
CA VAL A 345 -22.09 -10.08 2.50
C VAL A 345 -23.46 -10.51 2.00
N ALA A 346 -24.40 -10.74 2.91
CA ALA A 346 -25.78 -11.10 2.53
C ALA A 346 -26.45 -10.02 1.69
N ASP A 347 -26.23 -8.75 2.00
CA ASP A 347 -26.84 -7.62 1.31
C ASP A 347 -26.47 -7.58 -0.18
N PHE A 348 -25.18 -7.57 -0.50
CA PHE A 348 -24.79 -7.47 -1.91
C PHE A 348 -25.06 -8.74 -2.71
N ILE A 349 -25.11 -9.92 -2.07
CA ILE A 349 -25.53 -11.17 -2.72
C ILE A 349 -27.02 -11.11 -3.05
N LYS A 350 -27.86 -10.70 -2.08
CA LYS A 350 -29.29 -10.50 -2.29
C LYS A 350 -29.56 -9.50 -3.39
N TRP A 351 -28.88 -8.35 -3.35
CA TRP A 351 -28.98 -7.34 -4.39
C TRP A 351 -28.63 -7.91 -5.78
N GLY A 352 -27.53 -8.64 -5.88
CA GLY A 352 -27.13 -9.30 -7.14
C GLY A 352 -28.19 -10.27 -7.65
N LYS A 353 -28.73 -11.15 -6.77
CA LYS A 353 -29.82 -12.07 -7.09
C LYS A 353 -31.08 -11.34 -7.52
N ASP A 354 -31.46 -10.26 -6.85
CA ASP A 354 -32.64 -9.42 -7.16
C ASP A 354 -32.51 -8.71 -8.52
N GLN A 355 -31.27 -8.35 -8.93
CA GLN A 355 -30.99 -7.82 -10.26
C GLN A 355 -30.91 -8.91 -11.33
N GLY A 356 -31.16 -10.18 -11.00
CA GLY A 356 -31.05 -11.31 -11.91
C GLY A 356 -29.59 -11.62 -12.34
N ILE A 357 -28.61 -11.24 -11.51
CA ILE A 357 -27.20 -11.60 -11.73
C ILE A 357 -27.00 -13.00 -11.18
N PRO A 358 -26.54 -13.97 -11.99
CA PRO A 358 -26.25 -15.31 -11.49
C PRO A 358 -25.18 -15.28 -10.41
N VAL A 359 -25.45 -15.93 -9.27
CA VAL A 359 -24.55 -16.11 -8.14
C VAL A 359 -24.39 -17.59 -7.88
N GLY A 360 -23.15 -18.05 -7.68
CA GLY A 360 -22.85 -19.44 -7.38
C GLY A 360 -23.41 -19.90 -6.03
N PRO A 361 -23.60 -21.21 -5.82
CA PRO A 361 -24.23 -21.78 -4.62
C PRO A 361 -23.38 -21.63 -3.35
N GLY A 362 -22.21 -21.07 -3.45
CA GLY A 362 -21.20 -20.99 -2.40
C GLY A 362 -20.16 -22.11 -2.50
N ARG A 363 -18.94 -21.80 -2.10
CA ARG A 363 -17.80 -22.73 -2.09
C ARG A 363 -16.90 -22.45 -0.88
N GLY A 364 -15.86 -23.26 -0.70
CA GLY A 364 -14.94 -23.13 0.42
C GLY A 364 -15.56 -23.48 1.77
N SER A 365 -14.99 -22.92 2.84
CA SER A 365 -15.42 -23.21 4.22
C SER A 365 -16.76 -22.56 4.59
N GLY A 366 -17.13 -21.45 3.95
CA GLY A 366 -18.38 -20.73 4.19
C GLY A 366 -19.64 -21.56 3.94
N ALA A 367 -19.56 -22.59 3.07
CA ALA A 367 -20.65 -23.54 2.84
C ALA A 367 -21.01 -24.36 4.10
N GLY A 368 -20.16 -24.39 5.14
CA GLY A 368 -20.44 -25.04 6.42
C GLY A 368 -21.32 -24.25 7.37
N SER A 369 -21.66 -22.99 7.05
CA SER A 369 -22.47 -22.12 7.90
C SER A 369 -23.96 -22.19 7.57
N LEU A 370 -24.76 -22.53 8.58
CA LEU A 370 -26.25 -22.49 8.49
C LEU A 370 -26.75 -21.05 8.48
N VAL A 371 -26.08 -20.12 9.17
CA VAL A 371 -26.39 -18.70 9.12
C VAL A 371 -26.18 -18.17 7.69
N ALA A 372 -25.08 -18.52 7.03
CA ALA A 372 -24.84 -18.14 5.64
C ALA A 372 -25.92 -18.72 4.68
N TYR A 373 -26.35 -19.94 4.90
CA TYR A 373 -27.42 -20.57 4.16
C TYR A 373 -28.78 -19.87 4.40
N ALA A 374 -29.11 -19.56 5.63
CA ALA A 374 -30.34 -18.84 5.99
C ALA A 374 -30.36 -17.42 5.35
N LEU A 375 -29.22 -16.73 5.38
CA LEU A 375 -29.07 -15.40 4.76
C LEU A 375 -29.00 -15.41 3.23
N THR A 376 -29.10 -16.58 2.57
CA THR A 376 -28.96 -16.75 1.12
C THR A 376 -27.58 -16.42 0.56
N VAL A 377 -26.55 -16.38 1.41
CA VAL A 377 -25.14 -16.27 1.02
C VAL A 377 -24.68 -17.56 0.34
N THR A 378 -25.12 -18.71 0.85
CA THR A 378 -24.92 -20.02 0.23
C THR A 378 -26.27 -20.67 -0.10
N ASP A 379 -26.27 -21.62 -1.03
CA ASP A 379 -27.46 -22.37 -1.43
C ASP A 379 -27.30 -23.88 -1.14
N LEU A 380 -26.32 -24.25 -0.29
CA LEU A 380 -26.05 -25.60 0.18
C LEU A 380 -26.48 -25.72 1.65
N ASP A 381 -27.38 -26.69 1.95
CA ASP A 381 -27.79 -27.00 3.31
C ASP A 381 -26.63 -27.74 4.05
N PRO A 382 -25.95 -27.10 5.02
CA PRO A 382 -24.78 -27.70 5.67
C PRO A 382 -25.11 -28.95 6.51
N LEU A 383 -26.35 -29.07 7.03
CA LEU A 383 -26.74 -30.24 7.82
C LEU A 383 -26.93 -31.47 6.92
N ARG A 384 -27.49 -31.29 5.73
CA ARG A 384 -27.66 -32.37 4.74
C ARG A 384 -26.34 -33.01 4.33
N TYR A 385 -25.27 -32.21 4.23
CA TYR A 385 -23.94 -32.65 3.80
C TYR A 385 -22.98 -32.86 4.98
N SER A 386 -23.47 -32.78 6.22
CA SER A 386 -22.66 -32.93 7.44
C SER A 386 -21.43 -32.00 7.45
N LEU A 387 -21.58 -30.74 6.96
CA LEU A 387 -20.53 -29.76 6.94
C LEU A 387 -20.34 -29.15 8.32
N LEU A 388 -19.07 -28.94 8.69
CA LEU A 388 -18.69 -28.41 10.00
C LEU A 388 -18.52 -26.91 9.95
N PHE A 389 -19.21 -26.18 10.84
CA PHE A 389 -19.08 -24.72 10.99
C PHE A 389 -17.68 -24.31 11.50
N GLU A 390 -17.09 -25.14 12.34
CA GLU A 390 -15.79 -24.89 12.96
C GLU A 390 -14.63 -24.85 11.95
N ARG A 391 -14.85 -25.33 10.71
CA ARG A 391 -13.91 -25.14 9.59
C ARG A 391 -13.97 -23.74 9.02
N PHE A 392 -15.10 -23.06 9.16
CA PHE A 392 -15.31 -21.72 8.65
C PHE A 392 -14.98 -20.68 9.72
N LEU A 393 -15.53 -20.83 10.93
CA LEU A 393 -15.31 -19.95 12.07
C LEU A 393 -14.92 -20.78 13.29
N ASN A 394 -13.75 -20.46 13.87
CA ASN A 394 -13.26 -21.09 15.08
C ASN A 394 -12.79 -20.01 16.06
N PRO A 395 -13.39 -19.88 17.26
CA PRO A 395 -12.98 -18.93 18.29
C PRO A 395 -11.50 -19.05 18.70
N GLU A 396 -10.89 -20.23 18.54
CA GLU A 396 -9.46 -20.43 18.83
C GLU A 396 -8.54 -19.84 17.74
N ARG A 397 -9.06 -19.57 16.54
CA ARG A 397 -8.37 -18.91 15.43
C ARG A 397 -8.98 -17.51 15.22
N VAL A 398 -8.33 -16.49 15.79
CA VAL A 398 -8.73 -15.10 15.60
C VAL A 398 -8.33 -14.64 14.18
N SER A 399 -9.10 -15.07 13.18
CA SER A 399 -8.99 -14.57 11.81
C SER A 399 -10.38 -14.19 11.30
N MET A 400 -10.44 -13.13 10.52
CA MET A 400 -11.68 -12.73 9.83
C MET A 400 -12.12 -13.87 8.91
N PRO A 401 -13.43 -14.25 8.92
CA PRO A 401 -13.95 -15.27 8.01
C PRO A 401 -13.83 -14.80 6.55
N ASP A 402 -13.64 -15.73 5.64
CA ASP A 402 -13.53 -15.49 4.20
C ASP A 402 -14.65 -16.22 3.46
N PHE A 403 -15.49 -15.47 2.73
CA PHE A 403 -16.50 -16.00 1.84
C PHE A 403 -16.03 -15.96 0.39
N ASP A 404 -15.85 -17.12 -0.20
CA ASP A 404 -15.63 -17.27 -1.64
C ASP A 404 -16.97 -17.22 -2.39
N ILE A 405 -17.21 -16.15 -3.14
CA ILE A 405 -18.48 -15.90 -3.84
C ILE A 405 -18.23 -15.79 -5.35
N ASP A 406 -18.93 -16.59 -6.13
CA ASP A 406 -18.83 -16.59 -7.58
C ASP A 406 -19.99 -15.78 -8.20
N PHE A 407 -19.69 -14.67 -8.87
CA PHE A 407 -20.64 -13.90 -9.66
C PHE A 407 -20.43 -14.10 -11.16
N CYS A 408 -21.51 -13.96 -11.93
CA CYS A 408 -21.43 -13.90 -13.40
C CYS A 408 -20.38 -12.88 -13.83
N MET A 409 -19.40 -13.32 -14.63
CA MET A 409 -18.26 -12.51 -15.05
C MET A 409 -18.70 -11.23 -15.80
N ASP A 410 -19.73 -11.32 -16.63
CA ASP A 410 -20.17 -10.20 -17.46
C ASP A 410 -20.84 -9.07 -16.64
N ARG A 411 -21.42 -9.41 -15.46
CA ARG A 411 -22.20 -8.46 -14.66
C ARG A 411 -21.67 -8.23 -13.25
N ARG A 412 -20.53 -8.79 -12.87
CA ARG A 412 -19.92 -8.60 -11.53
C ARG A 412 -19.60 -7.13 -11.23
N GLU A 413 -19.27 -6.36 -12.26
CA GLU A 413 -18.97 -4.92 -12.10
C GLU A 413 -20.18 -4.12 -11.57
N GLU A 414 -21.40 -4.58 -11.85
CA GLU A 414 -22.62 -3.97 -11.30
C GLU A 414 -22.69 -4.19 -9.78
N VAL A 415 -22.34 -5.38 -9.29
CA VAL A 415 -22.27 -5.68 -7.86
C VAL A 415 -21.19 -4.85 -7.16
N ILE A 416 -20.01 -4.74 -7.78
CA ILE A 416 -18.91 -3.90 -7.26
C ILE A 416 -19.36 -2.46 -7.13
N ARG A 417 -20.02 -1.92 -8.14
CA ARG A 417 -20.55 -0.55 -8.14
C ARG A 417 -21.58 -0.36 -7.03
N TYR A 418 -22.53 -1.29 -6.86
CA TYR A 418 -23.49 -1.24 -5.78
C TYR A 418 -22.84 -1.15 -4.41
N VAL A 419 -21.81 -1.99 -4.15
CA VAL A 419 -21.07 -1.98 -2.88
C VAL A 419 -20.35 -0.64 -2.67
N GLN A 420 -19.71 -0.12 -3.72
CA GLN A 420 -19.04 1.19 -3.68
C GLN A 420 -20.01 2.33 -3.40
N GLU A 421 -21.18 2.33 -4.01
CA GLU A 421 -22.19 3.37 -3.82
C GLU A 421 -22.82 3.31 -2.42
N LYS A 422 -23.09 2.11 -1.92
CA LYS A 422 -23.76 1.92 -0.63
C LYS A 422 -22.82 2.06 0.57
N TYR A 423 -21.63 1.51 0.49
CA TYR A 423 -20.68 1.41 1.61
C TYR A 423 -19.49 2.37 1.51
N GLY A 424 -19.37 3.11 0.39
CA GLY A 424 -18.34 4.11 0.13
C GLY A 424 -17.28 3.66 -0.88
N ARG A 425 -16.83 4.60 -1.71
CA ARG A 425 -15.84 4.37 -2.76
C ARG A 425 -14.44 3.99 -2.22
N HIS A 426 -14.20 4.18 -0.94
CA HIS A 426 -12.93 3.87 -0.28
C HIS A 426 -12.85 2.42 0.25
N ILE A 427 -13.80 1.54 -0.10
CA ILE A 427 -13.86 0.14 0.30
C ILE A 427 -13.40 -0.87 -0.79
N PRO A 428 -12.65 -0.51 -1.85
CA PRO A 428 -12.14 -1.51 -2.80
C PRO A 428 -11.26 -2.57 -2.13
N ASN A 429 -10.58 -2.23 -1.03
CA ASN A 429 -9.74 -3.17 -0.29
C ASN A 429 -10.55 -4.18 0.52
N LEU A 430 -11.73 -3.81 1.01
CA LEU A 430 -12.65 -4.74 1.67
C LEU A 430 -13.15 -5.79 0.67
N LEU A 431 -13.51 -5.35 -0.55
CA LEU A 431 -13.93 -6.26 -1.63
C LEU A 431 -12.80 -7.16 -2.13
N ARG A 432 -11.54 -6.69 -2.17
CA ARG A 432 -10.39 -7.53 -2.52
C ARG A 432 -10.10 -8.58 -1.45
N THR A 433 -10.37 -8.30 -0.19
CA THR A 433 -10.25 -9.28 0.91
C THR A 433 -11.47 -10.19 0.97
N LEU A 434 -12.66 -9.69 0.60
CA LEU A 434 -13.92 -10.43 0.60
C LEU A 434 -14.14 -11.28 -0.66
N ILE A 435 -13.54 -10.89 -1.79
CA ILE A 435 -13.68 -11.56 -3.08
C ILE A 435 -12.28 -11.86 -3.60
N SER A 436 -11.85 -13.12 -3.50
CA SER A 436 -10.59 -13.60 -4.06
C SER A 436 -10.66 -13.57 -5.59
N PHE A 437 -10.33 -12.40 -6.22
CA PHE A 437 -10.44 -12.19 -7.65
C PHE A 437 -9.40 -12.96 -8.48
N ASP A 438 -8.24 -13.30 -7.92
CA ASP A 438 -7.13 -13.87 -8.69
C ASP A 438 -7.23 -15.37 -8.97
N LYS A 439 -7.99 -16.12 -8.16
CA LYS A 439 -8.18 -17.56 -8.39
C LYS A 439 -9.23 -17.90 -9.46
N ILE A 440 -10.17 -16.98 -9.74
CA ILE A 440 -11.25 -17.21 -10.72
C ILE A 440 -10.71 -17.20 -12.15
N ASN A 441 -9.75 -16.34 -12.47
CA ASN A 441 -9.16 -16.26 -13.81
C ASN A 441 -8.37 -17.51 -14.22
N GLN A 442 -7.90 -18.31 -13.27
CA GLN A 442 -7.17 -19.55 -13.55
C GLN A 442 -8.10 -20.75 -13.76
N LEU A 443 -9.21 -20.81 -13.02
CA LEU A 443 -10.19 -21.91 -13.14
C LEU A 443 -11.12 -21.79 -14.34
N LEU A 444 -11.47 -20.56 -14.79
CA LEU A 444 -12.37 -20.35 -15.93
C LEU A 444 -11.68 -20.50 -17.29
N ARG A 445 -10.33 -20.55 -17.36
CA ARG A 445 -9.61 -20.90 -18.59
C ARG A 445 -9.70 -22.38 -18.95
N ASP A 446 -10.00 -23.22 -17.97
CA ASP A 446 -10.00 -24.69 -18.12
C ASP A 446 -11.41 -25.33 -18.17
N LEU A 447 -12.50 -24.52 -18.15
CA LEU A 447 -13.87 -25.04 -18.31
C LEU A 447 -14.44 -24.65 -19.68
N PRO A 448 -14.80 -25.63 -20.54
CA PRO A 448 -15.52 -25.34 -21.76
C PRO A 448 -16.95 -24.90 -21.44
N SER A 449 -17.31 -23.72 -21.92
CA SER A 449 -18.66 -23.17 -22.17
C SER A 449 -19.85 -23.82 -21.42
N PHE A 450 -20.25 -23.21 -20.31
CA PHE A 450 -21.63 -23.21 -19.85
C PHE A 450 -22.08 -21.75 -19.69
N CYS A 451 -22.69 -21.21 -20.73
CA CYS A 451 -23.69 -20.16 -20.70
C CYS A 451 -25.02 -20.75 -21.08
#